data_c3e371357afead618e6a084695170576
#
_entry.id   c3e371357afead618e6a084695170576
#
_cell.length_a   1.000
_cell.length_b   1.000
_cell.length_c   1.000
_cell.angle_alpha   90.00
_cell.angle_beta   90.00
_cell.angle_gamma   90.00
#
_symmetry.space_group_name_H-M   'P 1'
#
loop_
_entity.id
_entity.type
_entity.pdbx_description
1 polymer ?
#
loop_
_entity_poly.entity_id
_entity_poly.type
_entity_poly.pdbx_seq_one_letter_code
_entity_poly.pdbx_strand_id
1 'polypeptide(L)'
;MTKKTLAIRENTIFDGIFTKYILKFIFSVWFKLRGWKVEEFPPEGAGVAIAAPHTSNWDFIFALGAAILQDIKIYFSIKDSMCRIPVLGSWLMYLGAMPIDRSPSGKGQVEQIKDFIDSQKGRRVYFLFTPEGTRGAVTKWKTGFYHVAQGCDLPVFLAKVDYKKKQTGTFHTFKLTGNKDNDIQVMQAAYQFIAGKNTINQYPPYIGSIPHLTEVEAQVISILYNRDQSMRESDVLTQLNIPQLPEKLLSSLVNKMLIDEILTPDASGSDNNSDTSYQLSLMGKGVHLHLTPLS
;
A
#
# COMPACT_ATOMS: atom_id res chain seq x y z
N MET A 1 -10.51 -32.90 18.13
CA MET A 1 -9.08 -32.56 18.31
C MET A 1 -8.87 -31.17 17.77
N THR A 2 -8.65 -30.20 18.62
CA THR A 2 -8.31 -28.81 18.23
C THR A 2 -6.94 -28.83 17.57
N LYS A 3 -6.91 -28.48 16.29
CA LYS A 3 -5.67 -28.43 15.50
C LYS A 3 -4.79 -27.31 16.07
N LYS A 4 -3.65 -27.66 16.66
CA LYS A 4 -2.72 -26.67 17.22
C LYS A 4 -2.27 -25.70 16.09
N THR A 5 -2.46 -24.41 16.28
CA THR A 5 -2.02 -23.37 15.36
C THR A 5 -0.49 -23.40 15.27
N LEU A 6 0.05 -23.33 14.05
CA LEU A 6 1.49 -23.24 13.85
C LEU A 6 2.00 -21.87 14.27
N ALA A 7 3.10 -21.82 15.00
CA ALA A 7 3.77 -20.58 15.36
C ALA A 7 4.47 -19.95 14.15
N ILE A 8 4.59 -18.61 14.16
CA ILE A 8 5.40 -17.88 13.19
C ILE A 8 6.87 -18.20 13.47
N ARG A 9 7.62 -18.51 12.42
CA ARG A 9 9.04 -18.87 12.55
C ARG A 9 9.89 -17.61 12.72
N GLU A 10 10.71 -17.56 13.77
CA GLU A 10 11.59 -16.42 14.05
C GLU A 10 12.80 -16.38 13.11
N ASN A 11 13.49 -17.51 12.96
CA ASN A 11 14.66 -17.62 12.09
C ASN A 11 14.26 -17.95 10.64
N THR A 12 14.47 -17.01 9.75
CA THR A 12 14.07 -17.07 8.34
C THR A 12 15.27 -16.88 7.43
N ILE A 13 15.05 -16.92 6.12
CA ILE A 13 16.07 -16.64 5.12
C ILE A 13 16.77 -15.28 5.36
N PHE A 14 16.07 -14.31 5.95
CA PHE A 14 16.61 -12.97 6.21
C PHE A 14 17.68 -12.93 7.31
N ASP A 15 17.81 -13.96 8.13
CA ASP A 15 18.78 -14.04 9.24
C ASP A 15 20.11 -14.67 8.85
N GLY A 16 20.15 -15.33 7.69
CA GLY A 16 21.31 -16.10 7.26
C GLY A 16 22.48 -15.25 6.75
N ILE A 17 23.71 -15.62 7.08
CA ILE A 17 24.93 -15.00 6.55
C ILE A 17 24.95 -15.09 5.01
N PHE A 18 24.50 -16.21 4.44
CA PHE A 18 24.37 -16.41 3.00
C PHE A 18 23.47 -15.34 2.37
N THR A 19 22.33 -15.02 2.98
CA THR A 19 21.42 -13.97 2.50
C THR A 19 22.05 -12.61 2.59
N LYS A 20 22.69 -12.31 3.73
CA LYS A 20 23.28 -11.00 4.00
C LYS A 20 24.37 -10.60 2.99
N TYR A 21 25.12 -11.56 2.48
CA TYR A 21 26.23 -11.28 1.57
C TYR A 21 25.96 -11.80 0.15
N ILE A 22 25.62 -13.06 -0.01
CA ILE A 22 25.52 -13.70 -1.32
C ILE A 22 24.21 -13.32 -2.03
N LEU A 23 23.05 -13.55 -1.39
CA LEU A 23 21.76 -13.20 -2.03
C LEU A 23 21.63 -11.69 -2.22
N LYS A 24 22.08 -10.90 -1.25
CA LYS A 24 22.09 -9.43 -1.38
C LYS A 24 22.91 -8.98 -2.59
N PHE A 25 24.09 -9.55 -2.79
CA PHE A 25 24.90 -9.29 -3.98
C PHE A 25 24.20 -9.71 -5.28
N ILE A 26 23.66 -10.93 -5.31
CA ILE A 26 22.95 -11.47 -6.49
C ILE A 26 21.75 -10.57 -6.84
N PHE A 27 20.91 -10.20 -5.88
CA PHE A 27 19.77 -9.33 -6.12
C PHE A 27 20.20 -7.92 -6.54
N SER A 28 21.26 -7.38 -5.94
CA SER A 28 21.81 -6.06 -6.33
C SER A 28 22.22 -6.05 -7.81
N VAL A 29 22.99 -7.03 -8.24
CA VAL A 29 23.42 -7.18 -9.63
C VAL A 29 22.21 -7.41 -10.54
N TRP A 30 21.30 -8.29 -10.17
CA TRP A 30 20.13 -8.62 -10.98
C TRP A 30 19.18 -7.41 -11.18
N PHE A 31 18.89 -6.66 -10.11
CA PHE A 31 18.06 -5.45 -10.18
C PHE A 31 18.74 -4.39 -11.06
N LYS A 32 20.05 -4.16 -10.86
CA LYS A 32 20.83 -3.21 -11.66
C LYS A 32 20.83 -3.57 -13.14
N LEU A 33 21.12 -4.83 -13.48
CA LEU A 33 21.16 -5.29 -14.88
C LEU A 33 19.78 -5.21 -15.57
N ARG A 34 18.70 -5.39 -14.81
CA ARG A 34 17.33 -5.31 -15.33
C ARG A 34 16.76 -3.89 -15.30
N GLY A 35 17.50 -2.93 -14.75
CA GLY A 35 17.07 -1.53 -14.62
C GLY A 35 15.94 -1.33 -13.62
N TRP A 36 15.85 -2.19 -12.59
CA TRP A 36 14.88 -2.06 -11.50
C TRP A 36 15.41 -1.15 -10.41
N LYS A 37 14.51 -0.33 -9.86
CA LYS A 37 14.79 0.53 -8.71
C LYS A 37 14.03 0.00 -7.50
N VAL A 38 14.68 0.02 -6.34
CA VAL A 38 14.07 -0.32 -5.06
C VAL A 38 13.77 0.96 -4.32
N GLU A 39 12.50 1.17 -4.02
CA GLU A 39 12.05 2.28 -3.17
C GLU A 39 12.15 1.85 -1.72
N GLU A 40 12.48 2.78 -0.85
CA GLU A 40 12.78 2.48 0.54
C GLU A 40 11.52 2.11 1.32
N PHE A 41 11.68 1.16 2.22
CA PHE A 41 10.74 0.92 3.31
C PHE A 41 11.10 1.83 4.49
N PRO A 42 10.14 2.25 5.31
CA PRO A 42 10.42 3.05 6.48
C PRO A 42 11.57 2.49 7.33
N PRO A 43 12.41 3.34 7.91
CA PRO A 43 13.68 2.91 8.51
C PRO A 43 13.54 2.04 9.74
N GLU A 44 12.43 2.13 10.49
CA GLU A 44 12.30 1.51 11.80
C GLU A 44 10.96 0.79 12.00
N GLY A 45 10.95 -0.17 12.94
CA GLY A 45 9.76 -0.77 13.50
C GLY A 45 9.16 -1.92 12.72
N ALA A 46 7.93 -2.24 13.08
CA ALA A 46 7.10 -3.25 12.44
C ALA A 46 5.92 -2.58 11.72
N GLY A 47 5.37 -3.25 10.70
CA GLY A 47 4.20 -2.73 10.01
C GLY A 47 3.50 -3.76 9.12
N VAL A 48 2.33 -3.40 8.66
CA VAL A 48 1.57 -4.15 7.68
C VAL A 48 1.85 -3.59 6.30
N ALA A 49 2.40 -4.39 5.40
CA ALA A 49 2.63 -4.01 4.01
C ALA A 49 1.56 -4.63 3.11
N ILE A 50 0.89 -3.81 2.32
CA ILE A 50 -0.06 -4.25 1.30
C ILE A 50 0.67 -4.29 -0.03
N ALA A 51 0.77 -5.49 -0.63
CA ALA A 51 1.35 -5.67 -1.96
C ALA A 51 0.25 -5.89 -2.99
N ALA A 52 -0.01 -4.87 -3.78
CA ALA A 52 -0.94 -4.90 -4.89
C ALA A 52 -0.36 -4.10 -6.09
N PRO A 53 -0.84 -4.32 -7.32
CA PRO A 53 -1.65 -5.46 -7.72
C PRO A 53 -0.81 -6.77 -7.74
N HIS A 54 -1.42 -7.87 -7.26
CA HIS A 54 -0.76 -9.18 -7.27
C HIS A 54 -1.23 -10.01 -8.47
N THR A 55 -0.48 -9.94 -9.57
CA THR A 55 -0.85 -10.54 -10.84
C THR A 55 0.09 -11.65 -11.32
N SER A 56 1.17 -11.91 -10.58
CA SER A 56 2.20 -12.88 -10.98
C SER A 56 2.94 -13.48 -9.78
N ASN A 57 3.45 -14.71 -9.92
CA ASN A 57 4.40 -15.29 -8.96
C ASN A 57 5.74 -14.52 -8.88
N TRP A 58 6.08 -13.78 -9.93
CA TRP A 58 7.29 -12.96 -9.94
C TRP A 58 7.22 -11.82 -8.92
N ASP A 59 6.02 -11.35 -8.55
CA ASP A 59 5.83 -10.28 -7.58
C ASP A 59 6.50 -10.65 -6.25
N PHE A 60 6.41 -11.94 -5.85
CA PHE A 60 7.07 -12.43 -4.64
C PHE A 60 8.60 -12.35 -4.75
N ILE A 61 9.18 -12.69 -5.91
CA ILE A 61 10.64 -12.64 -6.11
C ILE A 61 11.15 -11.19 -6.02
N PHE A 62 10.40 -10.23 -6.59
CA PHE A 62 10.75 -8.81 -6.47
C PHE A 62 10.60 -8.30 -5.03
N ALA A 63 9.52 -8.67 -4.33
CA ALA A 63 9.33 -8.31 -2.93
C ALA A 63 10.44 -8.89 -2.03
N LEU A 64 10.79 -10.18 -2.22
CA LEU A 64 11.87 -10.83 -1.51
C LEU A 64 13.21 -10.14 -1.76
N GLY A 65 13.52 -9.85 -3.02
CA GLY A 65 14.76 -9.15 -3.41
C GLY A 65 14.83 -7.75 -2.79
N ALA A 66 13.75 -6.98 -2.85
CA ALA A 66 13.67 -5.67 -2.23
C ALA A 66 13.89 -5.72 -0.72
N ALA A 67 13.29 -6.69 -0.04
CA ALA A 67 13.45 -6.90 1.39
C ALA A 67 14.90 -7.26 1.77
N ILE A 68 15.53 -8.16 1.02
CA ILE A 68 16.94 -8.55 1.22
C ILE A 68 17.88 -7.36 1.02
N LEU A 69 17.65 -6.54 -0.01
CA LEU A 69 18.50 -5.38 -0.31
C LEU A 69 18.47 -4.34 0.81
N GLN A 70 17.34 -4.25 1.53
CA GLN A 70 17.13 -3.27 2.59
C GLN A 70 17.31 -3.82 4.03
N ASP A 71 17.74 -5.07 4.17
CA ASP A 71 17.93 -5.75 5.45
C ASP A 71 16.64 -5.76 6.30
N ILE A 72 15.50 -6.03 5.68
CA ILE A 72 14.21 -6.16 6.34
C ILE A 72 13.68 -7.59 6.28
N LYS A 73 12.91 -7.96 7.30
CA LYS A 73 12.19 -9.24 7.32
C LYS A 73 10.77 -9.05 6.81
N ILE A 74 10.38 -9.83 5.83
CA ILE A 74 8.99 -9.90 5.41
C ILE A 74 8.36 -11.24 5.80
N TYR A 75 7.15 -11.15 6.35
CA TYR A 75 6.31 -12.30 6.64
C TYR A 75 5.06 -12.22 5.78
N PHE A 76 4.84 -13.19 4.92
CA PHE A 76 3.69 -13.21 4.03
C PHE A 76 2.65 -14.23 4.47
N SER A 77 1.40 -13.84 4.41
CA SER A 77 0.29 -14.66 4.85
C SER A 77 0.01 -15.82 3.89
N ILE A 78 -0.04 -17.05 4.40
CA ILE A 78 -0.36 -18.25 3.63
C ILE A 78 -1.34 -19.13 4.40
N LYS A 79 -2.07 -19.97 3.67
CA LYS A 79 -2.99 -20.93 4.29
C LYS A 79 -2.22 -21.95 5.16
N ASP A 80 -2.64 -22.13 6.42
CA ASP A 80 -2.03 -23.07 7.40
C ASP A 80 -1.76 -24.47 6.80
N SER A 81 -2.70 -24.98 6.00
CA SER A 81 -2.54 -26.28 5.37
C SER A 81 -1.29 -26.41 4.46
N MET A 82 -0.83 -25.31 3.87
CA MET A 82 0.39 -25.32 3.04
C MET A 82 1.64 -25.42 3.90
N CYS A 83 1.64 -24.81 5.08
CA CYS A 83 2.74 -24.89 6.02
C CYS A 83 2.87 -26.28 6.69
N ARG A 84 1.83 -27.13 6.59
CA ARG A 84 1.82 -28.48 7.13
C ARG A 84 2.29 -29.55 6.15
N ILE A 85 2.52 -29.21 4.90
CA ILE A 85 3.05 -30.16 3.91
C ILE A 85 4.50 -30.48 4.28
N PRO A 86 4.87 -31.75 4.43
CA PRO A 86 6.24 -32.14 4.76
C PRO A 86 7.25 -31.53 3.78
N VAL A 87 8.39 -31.08 4.28
CA VAL A 87 9.46 -30.40 3.55
C VAL A 87 9.04 -29.05 2.99
N LEU A 88 8.00 -28.99 2.15
CA LEU A 88 7.51 -27.75 1.54
C LEU A 88 7.08 -26.72 2.60
N GLY A 89 6.32 -27.15 3.60
CA GLY A 89 5.86 -26.24 4.67
C GLY A 89 7.02 -25.66 5.47
N SER A 90 8.01 -26.46 5.81
CA SER A 90 9.22 -26.02 6.50
C SER A 90 10.02 -25.00 5.65
N TRP A 91 10.12 -25.26 4.35
CA TRP A 91 10.79 -24.36 3.40
C TRP A 91 10.02 -23.03 3.23
N LEU A 92 8.69 -23.09 3.08
CA LEU A 92 7.86 -21.89 3.01
C LEU A 92 7.99 -21.02 4.28
N MET A 93 7.96 -21.66 5.46
CA MET A 93 8.15 -20.94 6.73
C MET A 93 9.56 -20.36 6.86
N TYR A 94 10.57 -21.03 6.30
CA TYR A 94 11.92 -20.47 6.22
C TYR A 94 11.99 -19.25 5.31
N LEU A 95 11.20 -19.18 4.25
CA LEU A 95 11.07 -18.00 3.39
C LEU A 95 10.26 -16.87 4.02
N GLY A 96 9.70 -17.03 5.22
CA GLY A 96 8.88 -16.05 5.92
C GLY A 96 7.37 -16.28 5.77
N ALA A 97 6.93 -17.48 5.39
CA ALA A 97 5.50 -17.77 5.37
C ALA A 97 4.92 -17.78 6.79
N MET A 98 3.86 -17.01 6.97
CA MET A 98 3.07 -16.92 8.18
C MET A 98 1.79 -17.75 8.02
N PRO A 99 1.65 -18.87 8.76
CA PRO A 99 0.47 -19.71 8.65
C PRO A 99 -0.76 -19.01 9.23
N ILE A 100 -1.83 -18.95 8.47
CA ILE A 100 -3.11 -18.40 8.93
C ILE A 100 -4.08 -19.53 9.14
N ASP A 101 -4.50 -19.71 10.40
CA ASP A 101 -5.65 -20.55 10.72
C ASP A 101 -6.94 -19.74 10.57
N ARG A 102 -7.76 -20.15 9.62
CA ARG A 102 -9.08 -19.54 9.34
C ARG A 102 -10.23 -20.24 10.03
N SER A 103 -9.92 -21.18 10.95
CA SER A 103 -10.96 -21.89 11.70
C SER A 103 -11.55 -20.98 12.79
N PRO A 104 -12.84 -21.14 13.13
CA PRO A 104 -13.48 -20.37 14.20
C PRO A 104 -12.85 -20.58 15.59
N SER A 105 -12.09 -21.66 15.76
CA SER A 105 -11.43 -22.04 17.02
C SER A 105 -9.94 -21.70 17.06
N GLY A 106 -9.37 -21.11 15.98
CA GLY A 106 -7.96 -20.74 15.92
C GLY A 106 -7.67 -19.49 16.78
N LYS A 107 -6.46 -19.41 17.36
CA LYS A 107 -5.95 -18.13 17.88
C LYS A 107 -6.04 -17.11 16.76
N GLY A 108 -6.67 -15.98 17.02
CA GLY A 108 -6.81 -14.92 16.03
C GLY A 108 -5.45 -14.49 15.46
N GLN A 109 -5.41 -14.22 14.18
CA GLN A 109 -4.18 -13.78 13.52
C GLN A 109 -3.55 -12.56 14.21
N VAL A 110 -4.39 -11.68 14.74
CA VAL A 110 -3.96 -10.49 15.50
C VAL A 110 -3.16 -10.88 16.75
N GLU A 111 -3.64 -11.84 17.55
CA GLU A 111 -2.93 -12.30 18.74
C GLU A 111 -1.58 -12.94 18.41
N GLN A 112 -1.54 -13.79 17.36
CA GLN A 112 -0.29 -14.41 16.93
C GLN A 112 0.75 -13.38 16.49
N ILE A 113 0.32 -12.35 15.78
CA ILE A 113 1.21 -11.27 15.32
C ILE A 113 1.67 -10.42 16.49
N LYS A 114 0.79 -10.09 17.44
CA LYS A 114 1.18 -9.36 18.66
C LYS A 114 2.26 -10.10 19.45
N ASP A 115 2.01 -11.38 19.76
CA ASP A 115 2.98 -12.21 20.48
C ASP A 115 4.33 -12.28 19.75
N PHE A 116 4.27 -12.31 18.42
CA PHE A 116 5.46 -12.39 17.57
C PHE A 116 6.23 -11.08 17.53
N ILE A 117 5.57 -9.93 17.41
CA ILE A 117 6.22 -8.60 17.35
C ILE A 117 7.03 -8.36 18.63
N ASP A 118 6.48 -8.74 19.77
CA ASP A 118 7.17 -8.60 21.05
C ASP A 118 8.50 -9.37 21.12
N SER A 119 8.56 -10.53 20.41
CA SER A 119 9.79 -11.32 20.28
C SER A 119 10.83 -10.69 19.33
N GLN A 120 10.40 -9.79 18.44
CA GLN A 120 11.22 -9.18 17.38
C GLN A 120 11.63 -7.73 17.67
N LYS A 121 11.59 -7.28 18.93
CA LYS A 121 11.94 -5.90 19.32
C LYS A 121 13.28 -5.46 18.72
N GLY A 122 13.27 -4.26 18.12
CA GLY A 122 14.45 -3.65 17.49
C GLY A 122 14.76 -4.16 16.07
N ARG A 123 13.90 -4.98 15.47
CA ARG A 123 14.05 -5.44 14.08
C ARG A 123 13.00 -4.83 13.18
N ARG A 124 13.37 -4.61 11.91
CA ARG A 124 12.46 -4.18 10.84
C ARG A 124 11.68 -5.38 10.32
N VAL A 125 10.41 -5.49 10.71
CA VAL A 125 9.55 -6.64 10.40
C VAL A 125 8.26 -6.18 9.73
N TYR A 126 7.99 -6.66 8.52
CA TYR A 126 6.79 -6.30 7.77
C TYR A 126 5.93 -7.51 7.46
N PHE A 127 4.64 -7.41 7.82
CA PHE A 127 3.64 -8.42 7.52
C PHE A 127 3.02 -8.11 6.16
N LEU A 128 3.42 -8.86 5.15
CA LEU A 128 3.01 -8.67 3.76
C LEU A 128 1.67 -9.35 3.48
N PHE A 129 0.71 -8.58 3.02
CA PHE A 129 -0.59 -9.05 2.58
C PHE A 129 -0.83 -8.72 1.12
N THR A 130 -1.37 -9.70 0.38
CA THR A 130 -1.96 -9.50 -0.93
C THR A 130 -3.48 -9.52 -0.76
N PRO A 131 -4.15 -8.37 -0.69
CA PRO A 131 -5.57 -8.31 -0.29
C PRO A 131 -6.49 -8.95 -1.32
N GLU A 132 -6.09 -9.06 -2.57
CA GLU A 132 -6.79 -9.78 -3.62
C GLU A 132 -6.89 -11.29 -3.28
N GLY A 133 -5.84 -11.86 -2.68
CA GLY A 133 -5.76 -13.27 -2.31
C GLY A 133 -5.76 -14.25 -3.48
N THR A 134 -5.61 -13.74 -4.67
CA THR A 134 -5.46 -14.46 -5.96
C THR A 134 -4.64 -13.59 -6.91
N ARG A 135 -4.31 -14.10 -8.08
CA ARG A 135 -3.64 -13.37 -9.17
C ARG A 135 -4.58 -12.93 -10.30
N GLY A 136 -5.86 -13.12 -10.09
CA GLY A 136 -6.93 -12.64 -10.98
C GLY A 136 -7.58 -11.39 -10.44
N ALA A 137 -8.24 -10.63 -11.30
CA ALA A 137 -8.98 -9.44 -10.93
C ALA A 137 -10.09 -9.76 -9.93
N VAL A 138 -10.09 -9.08 -8.79
CA VAL A 138 -11.16 -9.17 -7.78
C VAL A 138 -11.54 -7.78 -7.30
N THR A 139 -12.81 -7.48 -7.33
CA THR A 139 -13.34 -6.16 -6.95
C THR A 139 -13.31 -5.94 -5.43
N LYS A 140 -13.41 -7.02 -4.65
CA LYS A 140 -13.47 -6.95 -3.18
C LYS A 140 -12.20 -7.47 -2.55
N TRP A 141 -11.44 -6.59 -1.92
CA TRP A 141 -10.26 -6.95 -1.14
C TRP A 141 -10.60 -7.69 0.15
N LYS A 142 -9.75 -8.62 0.56
CA LYS A 142 -9.81 -9.27 1.86
C LYS A 142 -9.30 -8.31 2.93
N THR A 143 -10.04 -8.20 4.02
CA THR A 143 -9.83 -7.20 5.07
C THR A 143 -8.91 -7.66 6.21
N GLY A 144 -8.31 -8.86 6.12
CA GLY A 144 -7.46 -9.41 7.18
C GLY A 144 -6.31 -8.50 7.58
N PHE A 145 -5.67 -7.85 6.61
CA PHE A 145 -4.61 -6.89 6.86
C PHE A 145 -5.07 -5.69 7.71
N TYR A 146 -6.29 -5.19 7.47
CA TYR A 146 -6.87 -4.06 8.18
C TYR A 146 -7.06 -4.38 9.66
N HIS A 147 -7.62 -5.56 9.95
CA HIS A 147 -7.81 -6.02 11.33
C HIS A 147 -6.48 -6.26 12.05
N VAL A 148 -5.47 -6.75 11.36
CA VAL A 148 -4.11 -6.89 11.91
C VAL A 148 -3.51 -5.53 12.22
N ALA A 149 -3.54 -4.60 11.27
CA ALA A 149 -2.98 -3.27 11.45
C ALA A 149 -3.65 -2.54 12.63
N GLN A 150 -4.98 -2.52 12.66
CA GLN A 150 -5.75 -1.91 13.74
C GLN A 150 -5.55 -2.63 15.08
N GLY A 151 -5.62 -3.96 15.09
CA GLY A 151 -5.51 -4.75 16.31
C GLY A 151 -4.12 -4.78 16.93
N CYS A 152 -3.07 -4.59 16.14
CA CYS A 152 -1.67 -4.54 16.61
C CYS A 152 -1.11 -3.12 16.70
N ASP A 153 -1.90 -2.10 16.39
CA ASP A 153 -1.49 -0.70 16.32
C ASP A 153 -0.26 -0.51 15.39
N LEU A 154 -0.36 -1.08 14.20
CA LEU A 154 0.70 -1.05 13.21
C LEU A 154 0.39 -0.08 12.07
N PRO A 155 1.39 0.65 11.56
CA PRO A 155 1.25 1.43 10.35
C PRO A 155 0.98 0.53 9.14
N VAL A 156 0.26 1.05 8.15
CA VAL A 156 0.00 0.39 6.88
C VAL A 156 0.88 1.01 5.80
N PHE A 157 1.68 0.19 5.14
CA PHE A 157 2.53 0.59 4.03
C PHE A 157 1.97 0.09 2.72
N LEU A 158 1.83 0.98 1.74
CA LEU A 158 1.44 0.61 0.39
C LEU A 158 2.69 0.21 -0.40
N ALA A 159 2.83 -1.08 -0.65
CA ALA A 159 3.96 -1.66 -1.37
C ALA A 159 3.54 -2.07 -2.78
N LYS A 160 4.47 -1.95 -3.73
CA LYS A 160 4.23 -2.23 -5.14
C LYS A 160 5.34 -3.06 -5.79
N VAL A 161 4.97 -3.71 -6.89
CA VAL A 161 5.88 -4.15 -7.95
C VAL A 161 5.35 -3.57 -9.25
N ASP A 162 5.88 -2.43 -9.66
CA ASP A 162 5.48 -1.73 -10.87
C ASP A 162 6.35 -2.17 -12.05
N TYR A 163 5.79 -3.01 -12.90
CA TYR A 163 6.50 -3.58 -14.05
C TYR A 163 6.76 -2.58 -15.17
N LYS A 164 5.94 -1.55 -15.28
CA LYS A 164 6.10 -0.52 -16.30
C LYS A 164 7.20 0.47 -15.94
N LYS A 165 7.22 0.91 -14.68
CA LYS A 165 8.24 1.81 -14.16
C LYS A 165 9.49 1.06 -13.70
N LYS A 166 9.44 -0.28 -13.59
CA LYS A 166 10.49 -1.14 -13.02
C LYS A 166 10.88 -0.68 -11.61
N GLN A 167 9.90 -0.54 -10.74
CA GLN A 167 10.04 -0.09 -9.36
C GLN A 167 9.41 -1.10 -8.42
N THR A 168 10.05 -1.35 -7.27
CA THR A 168 9.51 -2.17 -6.20
C THR A 168 9.88 -1.59 -4.85
N GLY A 169 9.04 -1.77 -3.85
CA GLY A 169 9.19 -1.21 -2.51
C GLY A 169 7.90 -0.56 -2.04
N THR A 170 8.00 0.33 -1.05
CA THR A 170 6.85 1.09 -0.56
C THR A 170 6.78 2.47 -1.20
N PHE A 171 5.57 2.98 -1.43
CA PHE A 171 5.38 4.30 -2.01
C PHE A 171 4.56 5.24 -1.13
N HIS A 172 3.90 4.70 -0.08
CA HIS A 172 3.13 5.52 0.86
C HIS A 172 2.95 4.81 2.21
N THR A 173 2.90 5.61 3.30
CA THR A 173 2.46 5.17 4.62
C THR A 173 1.02 5.62 4.82
N PHE A 174 0.08 4.68 4.89
CA PHE A 174 -1.34 4.96 5.01
C PHE A 174 -1.77 4.92 6.47
N LYS A 175 -2.36 6.01 6.94
CA LYS A 175 -2.95 6.08 8.28
C LYS A 175 -4.41 5.65 8.21
N LEU A 176 -4.76 4.60 8.96
CA LEU A 176 -6.15 4.14 9.04
C LEU A 176 -7.04 5.21 9.71
N THR A 177 -8.17 5.52 9.07
CA THR A 177 -9.15 6.47 9.59
C THR A 177 -10.15 5.84 10.56
N GLY A 178 -10.26 4.50 10.54
CA GLY A 178 -11.30 3.74 11.22
C GLY A 178 -12.51 3.43 10.32
N ASN A 179 -12.69 4.17 9.23
CA ASN A 179 -13.68 3.83 8.20
C ASN A 179 -13.08 2.85 7.20
N LYS A 180 -13.18 1.57 7.53
CA LYS A 180 -12.55 0.48 6.77
C LYS A 180 -12.89 0.49 5.28
N ASP A 181 -14.16 0.71 4.95
CA ASP A 181 -14.60 0.61 3.56
C ASP A 181 -14.08 1.80 2.73
N ASN A 182 -14.09 3.00 3.29
CA ASN A 182 -13.48 4.16 2.68
C ASN A 182 -11.97 4.03 2.55
N ASP A 183 -11.27 3.60 3.60
CA ASP A 183 -9.83 3.41 3.59
C ASP A 183 -9.41 2.43 2.48
N ILE A 184 -10.14 1.31 2.32
CA ILE A 184 -9.87 0.32 1.27
C ILE A 184 -10.08 0.92 -0.12
N GLN A 185 -11.14 1.69 -0.32
CA GLN A 185 -11.42 2.33 -1.61
C GLN A 185 -10.32 3.34 -1.98
N VAL A 186 -9.86 4.14 -1.03
CA VAL A 186 -8.75 5.10 -1.24
C VAL A 186 -7.46 4.37 -1.57
N MET A 187 -7.13 3.29 -0.83
CA MET A 187 -5.96 2.47 -1.15
C MET A 187 -6.08 1.85 -2.55
N GLN A 188 -7.24 1.29 -2.92
CA GLN A 188 -7.47 0.75 -4.26
C GLN A 188 -7.29 1.81 -5.35
N ALA A 189 -7.78 3.04 -5.13
CA ALA A 189 -7.61 4.13 -6.06
C ALA A 189 -6.12 4.45 -6.32
N ALA A 190 -5.27 4.41 -5.29
CA ALA A 190 -3.83 4.60 -5.47
C ALA A 190 -3.19 3.51 -6.35
N TYR A 191 -3.66 2.28 -6.25
CA TYR A 191 -3.11 1.18 -7.05
C TYR A 191 -3.51 1.19 -8.54
N GLN A 192 -4.44 2.04 -8.96
CA GLN A 192 -4.75 2.24 -10.39
C GLN A 192 -3.55 2.77 -11.20
N PHE A 193 -2.59 3.41 -10.55
CA PHE A 193 -1.38 3.97 -11.15
C PHE A 193 -0.18 3.00 -11.13
N ILE A 194 -0.36 1.80 -10.62
CA ILE A 194 0.67 0.76 -10.52
C ILE A 194 0.38 -0.33 -11.57
N ALA A 195 1.34 -0.57 -12.46
CA ALA A 195 1.20 -1.61 -13.48
C ALA A 195 1.68 -2.97 -12.96
N GLY A 196 0.78 -3.88 -12.69
CA GLY A 196 1.09 -5.29 -12.45
C GLY A 196 1.72 -5.94 -13.69
N LYS A 197 2.29 -7.15 -13.55
CA LYS A 197 2.86 -7.90 -14.68
C LYS A 197 1.80 -8.20 -15.75
N ASN A 198 0.59 -8.52 -15.32
CA ASN A 198 -0.57 -8.82 -16.18
C ASN A 198 -1.69 -7.81 -15.85
N THR A 199 -1.64 -6.65 -16.46
CA THR A 199 -2.58 -5.56 -16.18
C THR A 199 -4.05 -5.89 -16.47
N ILE A 200 -4.33 -6.85 -17.36
CA ILE A 200 -5.70 -7.36 -17.62
C ILE A 200 -6.29 -8.07 -16.38
N ASN A 201 -5.42 -8.66 -15.56
CA ASN A 201 -5.82 -9.43 -14.38
C ASN A 201 -5.79 -8.61 -13.07
N GLN A 202 -5.60 -7.29 -13.16
CA GLN A 202 -5.59 -6.45 -11.96
C GLN A 202 -6.92 -5.73 -11.73
N TYR A 203 -7.22 -5.51 -10.46
CA TYR A 203 -8.28 -4.62 -10.00
C TYR A 203 -7.76 -3.79 -8.81
N PRO A 204 -7.97 -2.48 -8.81
CA PRO A 204 -8.60 -1.68 -9.88
C PRO A 204 -7.80 -1.73 -11.19
N PRO A 205 -8.46 -1.45 -12.33
CA PRO A 205 -7.78 -1.44 -13.63
C PRO A 205 -6.63 -0.43 -13.64
N TYR A 206 -5.55 -0.78 -14.38
CA TYR A 206 -4.46 0.16 -14.60
C TYR A 206 -4.91 1.28 -15.55
N ILE A 207 -4.85 2.51 -15.09
CA ILE A 207 -5.30 3.68 -15.86
C ILE A 207 -4.16 4.52 -16.44
N GLY A 208 -2.92 4.17 -16.16
CA GLY A 208 -1.77 4.89 -16.71
C GLY A 208 -0.89 5.55 -15.65
N SER A 209 -0.14 6.55 -16.08
CA SER A 209 0.67 7.36 -15.18
C SER A 209 -0.19 8.35 -14.41
N ILE A 210 0.28 8.77 -13.24
CA ILE A 210 -0.30 9.89 -12.52
C ILE A 210 -0.36 11.10 -13.45
N PRO A 211 -1.47 11.85 -13.50
CA PRO A 211 -1.56 13.07 -14.30
C PRO A 211 -0.40 14.02 -13.98
N HIS A 212 0.07 14.74 -14.99
CA HIS A 212 1.06 15.78 -14.76
C HIS A 212 0.39 16.96 -14.06
N LEU A 213 0.72 17.14 -12.79
CA LEU A 213 0.18 18.18 -11.95
C LEU A 213 1.18 19.32 -11.79
N THR A 214 0.68 20.54 -11.76
CA THR A 214 1.44 21.70 -11.31
C THR A 214 1.60 21.67 -9.80
N GLU A 215 2.55 22.43 -9.28
CA GLU A 215 2.74 22.56 -7.83
C GLU A 215 1.48 23.05 -7.11
N VAL A 216 0.74 23.96 -7.73
CA VAL A 216 -0.52 24.49 -7.19
C VAL A 216 -1.59 23.42 -7.13
N GLU A 217 -1.76 22.62 -8.19
CA GLU A 217 -2.71 21.49 -8.21
C GLU A 217 -2.38 20.45 -7.12
N ALA A 218 -1.10 20.15 -6.94
CA ALA A 218 -0.66 19.26 -5.87
C ALA A 218 -0.98 19.81 -4.47
N GLN A 219 -0.82 21.12 -4.25
CA GLN A 219 -1.20 21.77 -2.99
C GLN A 219 -2.71 21.74 -2.77
N VAL A 220 -3.53 22.00 -3.79
CA VAL A 220 -4.99 21.91 -3.71
C VAL A 220 -5.43 20.50 -3.30
N ILE A 221 -4.87 19.48 -3.96
CA ILE A 221 -5.13 18.06 -3.62
C ILE A 221 -4.77 17.79 -2.16
N SER A 222 -3.63 18.28 -1.69
CA SER A 222 -3.17 18.07 -0.31
C SER A 222 -4.08 18.74 0.71
N ILE A 223 -4.54 19.97 0.45
CA ILE A 223 -5.46 20.70 1.32
C ILE A 223 -6.78 19.94 1.45
N LEU A 224 -7.37 19.52 0.33
CA LEU A 224 -8.64 18.82 0.31
C LEU A 224 -8.55 17.42 0.93
N TYR A 225 -7.42 16.74 0.76
CA TYR A 225 -7.20 15.42 1.36
C TYR A 225 -7.12 15.50 2.89
N ASN A 226 -6.35 16.45 3.41
CA ASN A 226 -6.14 16.61 4.85
C ASN A 226 -7.41 17.02 5.61
N ARG A 227 -8.35 17.68 4.92
CA ARG A 227 -9.63 18.07 5.54
C ARG A 227 -10.69 16.98 5.46
N ASP A 228 -10.60 16.09 4.47
CA ASP A 228 -11.61 15.05 4.15
C ASP A 228 -13.06 15.57 4.08
N GLN A 229 -13.20 16.82 3.66
CA GLN A 229 -14.48 17.53 3.52
C GLN A 229 -14.47 18.35 2.23
N SER A 230 -15.67 18.63 1.71
CA SER A 230 -15.81 19.60 0.62
C SER A 230 -15.41 20.99 1.07
N MET A 231 -14.78 21.74 0.19
CA MET A 231 -14.38 23.13 0.44
C MET A 231 -14.82 24.00 -0.71
N ARG A 232 -15.18 25.24 -0.38
CA ARG A 232 -15.42 26.26 -1.38
C ARG A 232 -14.10 26.71 -2.02
N GLU A 233 -14.17 27.16 -3.24
CA GLU A 233 -13.02 27.68 -3.98
C GLU A 233 -12.32 28.82 -3.21
N SER A 234 -13.09 29.73 -2.62
CA SER A 234 -12.60 30.82 -1.76
C SER A 234 -11.83 30.36 -0.53
N ASP A 235 -12.27 29.25 0.10
CA ASP A 235 -11.62 28.69 1.28
C ASP A 235 -10.30 27.99 0.91
N VAL A 236 -10.26 27.32 -0.25
CA VAL A 236 -9.04 26.71 -0.80
C VAL A 236 -8.01 27.80 -1.11
N LEU A 237 -8.42 28.91 -1.75
CA LEU A 237 -7.56 30.07 -2.04
C LEU A 237 -6.90 30.62 -0.78
N THR A 238 -7.68 30.77 0.28
CA THR A 238 -7.19 31.33 1.55
C THR A 238 -6.09 30.44 2.15
N GLN A 239 -6.16 29.11 1.95
CA GLN A 239 -5.18 28.18 2.50
C GLN A 239 -3.95 27.98 1.61
N LEU A 240 -4.05 28.22 0.31
CA LEU A 240 -2.91 28.14 -0.60
C LEU A 240 -1.81 29.16 -0.26
N ASN A 241 -2.15 30.20 0.52
CA ASN A 241 -1.22 31.27 0.92
C ASN A 241 -0.34 31.79 -0.24
N ILE A 242 -0.89 31.80 -1.45
CA ILE A 242 -0.25 32.33 -2.64
C ILE A 242 -0.74 33.77 -2.82
N PRO A 243 0.09 34.79 -2.47
CA PRO A 243 -0.26 36.15 -2.70
C PRO A 243 -0.47 36.36 -4.21
N GLN A 244 -1.69 36.81 -4.59
CA GLN A 244 -2.03 37.17 -5.97
C GLN A 244 -2.29 36.02 -6.95
N LEU A 245 -2.85 34.89 -6.52
CA LEU A 245 -3.38 33.94 -7.51
C LEU A 245 -4.63 34.62 -8.16
N PRO A 246 -4.64 34.93 -9.47
CA PRO A 246 -5.82 35.50 -10.10
C PRO A 246 -6.98 34.50 -9.99
N GLU A 247 -8.17 34.98 -9.59
CA GLU A 247 -9.40 34.15 -9.51
C GLU A 247 -9.63 33.31 -10.78
N LYS A 248 -9.38 33.91 -11.95
CA LYS A 248 -9.49 33.24 -13.25
C LYS A 248 -8.51 32.04 -13.40
N LEU A 249 -7.37 32.08 -12.73
CA LEU A 249 -6.41 30.98 -12.80
C LEU A 249 -6.88 29.79 -11.95
N LEU A 250 -7.45 30.06 -10.77
CA LEU A 250 -8.00 29.01 -9.92
C LEU A 250 -9.19 28.33 -10.60
N SER A 251 -10.13 29.10 -11.14
CA SER A 251 -11.26 28.53 -11.88
C SER A 251 -10.81 27.67 -13.07
N SER A 252 -9.73 28.06 -13.74
CA SER A 252 -9.13 27.25 -14.82
C SER A 252 -8.51 25.94 -14.29
N LEU A 253 -7.81 26.00 -13.13
CA LEU A 253 -7.22 24.83 -12.49
C LEU A 253 -8.31 23.86 -11.98
N VAL A 254 -9.35 24.38 -11.33
CA VAL A 254 -10.48 23.59 -10.86
C VAL A 254 -11.18 22.89 -12.03
N ASN A 255 -11.43 23.60 -13.13
CA ASN A 255 -12.04 23.00 -14.32
C ASN A 255 -11.16 21.91 -14.92
N LYS A 256 -9.84 22.10 -14.98
CA LYS A 256 -8.92 21.04 -15.41
C LYS A 256 -8.99 19.82 -14.49
N MET A 257 -8.96 20.01 -13.18
CA MET A 257 -9.03 18.94 -12.19
C MET A 257 -10.39 18.21 -12.22
N LEU A 258 -11.48 18.88 -12.60
CA LEU A 258 -12.78 18.26 -12.86
C LEU A 258 -12.75 17.39 -14.11
N ILE A 259 -12.13 17.87 -15.21
CA ILE A 259 -11.95 17.12 -16.46
C ILE A 259 -11.07 15.89 -16.22
N ASP A 260 -10.01 16.03 -15.41
CA ASP A 260 -9.10 14.92 -15.04
C ASP A 260 -9.71 14.00 -13.97
N GLU A 261 -10.99 14.16 -13.61
CA GLU A 261 -11.72 13.40 -12.60
C GLU A 261 -11.08 13.41 -11.20
N ILE A 262 -10.21 14.39 -10.92
CA ILE A 262 -9.53 14.54 -9.61
C ILE A 262 -10.49 15.14 -8.58
N LEU A 263 -11.31 16.11 -8.99
CA LEU A 263 -12.33 16.75 -8.16
C LEU A 263 -13.73 16.27 -8.52
N THR A 264 -14.64 16.37 -7.56
CA THR A 264 -16.09 16.24 -7.78
C THR A 264 -16.80 17.42 -7.13
N PRO A 265 -17.82 18.00 -7.78
CA PRO A 265 -18.67 18.98 -7.14
C PRO A 265 -19.42 18.37 -5.97
N ASP A 266 -19.54 19.11 -4.88
CA ASP A 266 -20.40 18.68 -3.77
C ASP A 266 -21.84 19.09 -4.04
N ALA A 267 -22.71 18.12 -4.25
CA ALA A 267 -24.14 18.35 -4.51
C ALA A 267 -24.93 18.74 -3.25
N SER A 268 -24.34 18.67 -2.05
CA SER A 268 -25.07 18.93 -0.79
C SER A 268 -25.20 20.41 -0.45
N GLY A 269 -24.47 21.30 -1.15
CA GLY A 269 -24.40 22.74 -0.87
C GLY A 269 -25.05 23.62 -1.93
N SER A 270 -26.26 23.31 -2.42
CA SER A 270 -26.97 24.20 -3.36
C SER A 270 -27.65 25.36 -2.64
N ASP A 271 -26.87 26.21 -2.00
CA ASP A 271 -27.29 27.59 -1.76
C ASP A 271 -27.00 28.40 -3.02
N ASN A 272 -27.98 29.26 -3.39
CA ASN A 272 -27.98 30.11 -4.60
C ASN A 272 -26.83 31.14 -4.69
N ASN A 273 -25.71 30.89 -4.06
CA ASN A 273 -24.52 31.73 -4.10
C ASN A 273 -23.45 31.07 -4.99
N SER A 274 -22.83 31.87 -5.82
CA SER A 274 -21.91 31.51 -6.91
C SER A 274 -20.61 30.74 -6.55
N ASP A 275 -20.49 30.22 -5.35
CA ASP A 275 -19.28 29.60 -4.82
C ASP A 275 -19.53 28.09 -4.63
N THR A 276 -19.16 27.27 -5.62
CA THR A 276 -19.34 25.83 -5.61
C THR A 276 -18.31 25.18 -4.70
N SER A 277 -18.77 24.24 -3.86
CA SER A 277 -17.88 23.40 -3.05
C SER A 277 -17.38 22.20 -3.84
N TYR A 278 -16.12 21.82 -3.63
CA TYR A 278 -15.47 20.69 -4.28
C TYR A 278 -14.87 19.76 -3.25
N GLN A 279 -14.85 18.45 -3.56
CA GLN A 279 -14.17 17.43 -2.78
C GLN A 279 -13.30 16.58 -3.68
N LEU A 280 -12.30 15.91 -3.11
CA LEU A 280 -11.51 14.95 -3.87
C LEU A 280 -12.34 13.72 -4.22
N SER A 281 -12.29 13.35 -5.49
CA SER A 281 -12.74 12.02 -5.94
C SER A 281 -11.87 10.92 -5.33
N LEU A 282 -12.29 9.68 -5.45
CA LEU A 282 -11.43 8.55 -5.07
C LEU A 282 -10.13 8.53 -5.87
N MET A 283 -10.18 8.92 -7.15
CA MET A 283 -8.99 9.07 -8.00
C MET A 283 -8.06 10.17 -7.45
N GLY A 284 -8.59 11.34 -7.09
CA GLY A 284 -7.81 12.43 -6.51
C GLY A 284 -7.16 12.03 -5.18
N LYS A 285 -7.88 11.29 -4.31
CA LYS A 285 -7.31 10.72 -3.08
C LYS A 285 -6.19 9.73 -3.40
N GLY A 286 -6.35 8.88 -4.41
CA GLY A 286 -5.31 7.98 -4.88
C GLY A 286 -4.07 8.70 -5.41
N VAL A 287 -4.25 9.77 -6.17
CA VAL A 287 -3.16 10.65 -6.65
C VAL A 287 -2.38 11.25 -5.49
N HIS A 288 -3.09 11.76 -4.45
CA HIS A 288 -2.44 12.32 -3.26
C HIS A 288 -1.46 11.34 -2.61
N LEU A 289 -1.83 10.06 -2.47
CA LEU A 289 -0.96 9.04 -1.87
C LEU A 289 0.35 8.82 -2.64
N HIS A 290 0.40 9.18 -3.93
CA HIS A 290 1.64 9.13 -4.70
C HIS A 290 2.48 10.42 -4.61
N LEU A 291 1.88 11.54 -4.21
CA LEU A 291 2.55 12.83 -4.12
C LEU A 291 3.22 13.04 -2.75
N THR A 292 2.69 12.41 -1.71
CA THR A 292 3.23 12.54 -0.36
C THR A 292 4.39 11.58 -0.14
N PRO A 293 5.56 12.08 0.30
CA PRO A 293 6.70 11.21 0.62
C PRO A 293 6.37 10.29 1.80
N LEU A 294 7.12 9.19 1.90
CA LEU A 294 7.10 8.32 3.08
C LEU A 294 7.62 9.14 4.27
N SER A 295 6.74 9.42 5.22
CA SER A 295 7.08 10.08 6.50
C SER A 295 7.55 9.08 7.52
#